data_866d1b0cac3f78449876d80bce42a75b
#
_entry.id   866d1b0cac3f78449876d80bce42a75b
#
_cell.length_a   1.000
_cell.length_b   1.000
_cell.length_c   1.000
_cell.angle_alpha   90.00
_cell.angle_beta   90.00
_cell.angle_gamma   90.00
#
_symmetry.space_group_name_H-M   'P 1'
#
loop_
_entity.id
_entity.type
_entity.pdbx_description
1 polymer ?
#
loop_
_entity_poly.entity_id
_entity_poly.type
_entity_poly.pdbx_seq_one_letter_code
_entity_poly.pdbx_strand_id
1 'polypeptide(L)' 'MKQFNMDAFRENLRECRLQAGLTMQQLADKINVRYLSIYRWETGKRSPALVHVVAIAEALGMSLPELLGIAVEEEDNGY' A
#
# COMPACT_ATOMS: atom_id res chain seq x y z
N MET A 1 -3.97 17.68 8.99
CA MET A 1 -3.42 16.44 8.69
C MET A 1 -4.48 15.43 8.36
N LYS A 2 -4.24 14.58 7.38
CA LYS A 2 -5.19 13.62 7.03
C LYS A 2 -5.06 12.41 7.85
N GLN A 3 -6.13 11.86 8.32
CA GLN A 3 -6.05 10.66 9.11
C GLN A 3 -6.03 9.47 8.22
N PHE A 4 -5.45 8.39 8.68
CA PHE A 4 -5.41 7.14 7.95
C PHE A 4 -6.82 6.59 7.81
N ASN A 5 -7.11 6.03 6.65
CA ASN A 5 -8.41 5.48 6.38
C ASN A 5 -8.21 4.20 5.58
N MET A 6 -8.75 3.09 6.09
CA MET A 6 -8.57 1.79 5.43
C MET A 6 -9.17 1.73 4.05
N ASP A 7 -10.29 2.41 3.83
CA ASP A 7 -10.89 2.40 2.51
C ASP A 7 -9.99 3.13 1.53
N ALA A 8 -9.41 4.24 1.95
CA ALA A 8 -8.49 4.97 1.10
C ALA A 8 -7.23 4.13 0.83
N PHE A 9 -6.79 3.40 1.84
CA PHE A 9 -5.60 2.57 1.68
C PHE A 9 -5.82 1.49 0.62
N ARG A 10 -6.93 0.77 0.69
CA ARG A 10 -7.12 -0.32 -0.25
C ARG A 10 -7.29 0.18 -1.67
N GLU A 11 -7.93 1.33 -1.84
CA GLU A 11 -8.06 1.91 -3.16
C GLU A 11 -6.71 2.37 -3.66
N ASN A 12 -5.91 2.95 -2.78
CA ASN A 12 -4.60 3.42 -3.13
C ASN A 12 -3.67 2.26 -3.50
N LEU A 13 -3.78 1.16 -2.77
CA LEU A 13 -3.00 -0.03 -3.07
C LEU A 13 -3.31 -0.50 -4.49
N ARG A 14 -4.58 -0.57 -4.83
CA ARG A 14 -4.98 -1.02 -6.15
C ARG A 14 -4.46 -0.08 -7.23
N GLU A 15 -4.62 1.22 -7.02
CA GLU A 15 -4.17 2.21 -7.98
C GLU A 15 -2.66 2.14 -8.18
N CYS A 16 -1.92 2.05 -7.10
CA CYS A 16 -0.47 2.03 -7.19
C CYS A 16 0.01 0.76 -7.87
N ARG A 17 -0.66 -0.36 -7.59
CA ARG A 17 -0.33 -1.61 -8.25
C ARG A 17 -0.55 -1.50 -9.76
N LEU A 18 -1.70 -0.92 -10.15
CA LEU A 18 -2.02 -0.79 -11.56
C LEU A 18 -1.06 0.18 -12.24
N GLN A 19 -0.69 1.26 -11.56
CA GLN A 19 0.25 2.21 -12.13
C GLN A 19 1.63 1.58 -12.31
N ALA A 20 1.97 0.63 -11.47
CA ALA A 20 3.23 -0.07 -11.59
C ALA A 20 3.17 -1.16 -12.67
N GLY A 21 2.01 -1.35 -13.28
CA GLY A 21 1.85 -2.33 -14.35
C GLY A 21 1.80 -3.77 -13.85
N LEU A 22 1.40 -3.98 -12.60
CA LEU A 22 1.42 -5.32 -12.02
C LEU A 22 0.02 -5.89 -11.86
N THR A 23 -0.10 -7.19 -12.11
CA THR A 23 -1.32 -7.90 -11.76
C THR A 23 -1.25 -8.22 -10.27
N MET A 24 -2.35 -8.64 -9.69
CA MET A 24 -2.36 -9.07 -8.29
C MET A 24 -1.38 -10.21 -8.07
N GLN A 25 -1.33 -11.16 -9.01
CA GLN A 25 -0.42 -12.29 -8.89
C GLN A 25 1.04 -11.84 -8.95
N GLN A 26 1.33 -10.89 -9.82
CA GLN A 26 2.69 -10.38 -9.94
C GLN A 26 3.13 -9.67 -8.66
N LEU A 27 2.23 -8.88 -8.07
CA LEU A 27 2.57 -8.22 -6.82
C LEU A 27 2.73 -9.27 -5.72
N ALA A 28 1.86 -10.26 -5.67
CA ALA A 28 1.95 -11.34 -4.68
C ALA A 28 3.29 -12.04 -4.79
N ASP A 29 3.72 -12.32 -6.00
CA ASP A 29 4.99 -13.00 -6.22
C ASP A 29 6.16 -12.11 -5.78
N LYS A 30 6.07 -10.82 -6.01
CA LYS A 30 7.14 -9.92 -5.62
C LYS A 30 7.35 -9.86 -4.13
N ILE A 31 6.30 -9.95 -3.35
CA ILE A 31 6.42 -9.84 -1.91
C ILE A 31 6.23 -11.20 -1.22
N ASN A 32 6.20 -12.26 -2.04
CA ASN A 32 6.15 -13.62 -1.52
C ASN A 32 4.95 -13.93 -0.65
N VAL A 33 3.78 -13.57 -1.11
CA VAL A 33 2.52 -13.92 -0.47
C VAL A 33 1.62 -14.54 -1.51
N ARG A 34 0.47 -15.04 -1.08
CA ARG A 34 -0.46 -15.64 -2.01
C ARG A 34 -1.30 -14.59 -2.69
N TYR A 35 -1.76 -14.89 -3.89
CA TYR A 35 -2.67 -14.03 -4.63
C TYR A 35 -3.87 -13.64 -3.76
N LEU A 36 -4.43 -14.59 -3.04
CA LEU A 36 -5.62 -14.35 -2.24
C LEU A 36 -5.38 -13.26 -1.19
N SER A 37 -4.16 -13.14 -0.69
CA SER A 37 -3.84 -12.09 0.27
C SER A 37 -3.99 -10.73 -0.38
N ILE A 38 -3.45 -10.56 -1.58
CA ILE A 38 -3.56 -9.27 -2.29
C ILE A 38 -5.04 -8.97 -2.55
N TYR A 39 -5.78 -9.96 -3.01
CA TYR A 39 -7.19 -9.79 -3.28
C TYR A 39 -7.95 -9.32 -2.04
N ARG A 40 -7.69 -9.95 -0.90
CA ARG A 40 -8.37 -9.60 0.34
C ARG A 40 -8.01 -8.21 0.81
N TRP A 41 -6.76 -7.81 0.62
CA TRP A 41 -6.32 -6.47 1.03
C TRP A 41 -6.94 -5.40 0.13
N GLU A 42 -7.05 -5.67 -1.16
CA GLU A 42 -7.61 -4.68 -2.07
C GLU A 42 -9.14 -4.60 -1.99
N THR A 43 -9.79 -5.63 -1.51
CA THR A 43 -11.25 -5.63 -1.41
C THR A 43 -11.72 -5.31 0.00
N GLY A 44 -10.78 -5.09 0.92
CA GLY A 44 -11.14 -4.71 2.27
C GLY A 44 -11.56 -5.86 3.16
N LYS A 45 -11.37 -7.11 2.72
CA LYS A 45 -11.76 -8.25 3.53
C LYS A 45 -10.76 -8.54 4.63
N ARG A 46 -9.53 -8.13 4.45
CA ARG A 46 -8.51 -8.28 5.45
C ARG A 46 -7.55 -7.12 5.33
N SER A 47 -6.86 -6.81 6.42
CA SER A 47 -5.85 -5.76 6.41
C SER A 47 -4.48 -6.41 6.43
N PRO A 48 -3.52 -5.90 5.69
CA PRO A 48 -2.18 -6.48 5.72
C PRO A 48 -1.48 -6.14 7.03
N ALA A 49 -0.62 -7.03 7.47
CA ALA A 49 0.23 -6.74 8.62
C ALA A 49 1.25 -5.69 8.18
N LEU A 50 1.84 -5.01 9.16
CA LEU A 50 2.78 -3.95 8.87
C LEU A 50 3.93 -4.44 8.00
N VAL A 51 4.44 -5.62 8.26
CA VAL A 51 5.55 -6.15 7.48
C VAL A 51 5.17 -6.28 6.01
N HIS A 52 3.92 -6.58 5.73
CA HIS A 52 3.47 -6.69 4.36
C HIS A 52 3.27 -5.30 3.73
N VAL A 53 2.85 -4.33 4.53
CA VAL A 53 2.70 -2.96 4.03
C VAL A 53 4.05 -2.43 3.59
N VAL A 54 5.08 -2.67 4.41
CA VAL A 54 6.43 -2.23 4.08
C VAL A 54 6.92 -2.93 2.81
N ALA A 55 6.66 -4.23 2.70
CA ALA A 55 7.09 -4.97 1.52
C ALA A 55 6.40 -4.47 0.25
N ILE A 56 5.12 -4.12 0.36
CA ILE A 56 4.38 -3.58 -0.77
C ILE A 56 4.98 -2.24 -1.19
N ALA A 57 5.26 -1.37 -0.24
CA ALA A 57 5.83 -0.07 -0.55
C ALA A 57 7.17 -0.24 -1.27
N GLU A 58 7.99 -1.15 -0.80
CA GLU A 58 9.27 -1.40 -1.44
C GLU A 58 9.07 -1.96 -2.84
N ALA A 59 8.17 -2.89 -3.00
CA ALA A 59 7.93 -3.52 -4.30
C ALA A 59 7.41 -2.51 -5.32
N LEU A 60 6.65 -1.53 -4.86
CA LEU A 60 6.07 -0.53 -5.74
C LEU A 60 6.93 0.72 -5.86
N GLY A 61 8.04 0.77 -5.12
CA GLY A 61 8.96 1.91 -5.19
C GLY A 61 8.39 3.18 -4.65
N MET A 62 7.60 3.09 -3.58
CA MET A 62 6.97 4.28 -3.03
C MET A 62 7.17 4.33 -1.53
N SER A 63 6.95 5.49 -0.94
CA SER A 63 7.10 5.66 0.49
C SER A 63 5.86 5.15 1.20
N LEU A 64 5.97 4.86 2.48
CA LEU A 64 4.82 4.42 3.26
C LEU A 64 3.71 5.45 3.27
N PRO A 65 3.98 6.74 3.48
CA PRO A 65 2.88 7.71 3.46
C PRO A 65 2.15 7.73 2.12
N GLU A 66 2.89 7.57 1.03
CA GLU A 66 2.26 7.53 -0.27
C GLU A 66 1.34 6.32 -0.38
N LEU A 67 1.82 5.17 0.04
CA LEU A 67 1.02 3.95 -0.05
C LEU A 67 -0.20 4.04 0.86
N LEU A 68 -0.02 4.59 2.05
CA LEU A 68 -1.11 4.68 3.00
C LEU A 68 -2.10 5.79 2.67
N GLY A 69 -1.74 6.65 1.73
CA GLY A 69 -2.62 7.75 1.36
C GLY A 69 -2.70 8.81 2.41
N ILE A 70 -1.63 8.97 3.20
CA ILE A 70 -1.59 9.96 4.24
C ILE A 70 -0.79 11.15 3.79
N ALA A 71 -1.32 12.34 3.95
CA ALA A 71 -0.58 13.53 3.59
C ALA A 71 0.49 13.79 4.61
N VAL A 72 1.72 14.01 4.17
CA VAL A 72 2.80 14.31 5.06
C VAL A 72 3.08 15.75 4.95
N GLU A 73 3.00 16.46 6.08
CA GLU A 73 3.27 17.81 6.06
C GLU A 73 4.68 17.99 6.21
N GLU A 74 5.32 18.76 5.47
CA GLU A 74 6.66 18.94 5.56
C GLU A 74 6.91 19.84 6.56
N GLU A 75 7.03 19.69 7.62
CA GLU A 75 7.24 20.47 8.67
C GLU A 75 8.49 20.86 8.74
N ASP A 76 8.82 21.71 8.85
CA ASP A 76 9.96 22.11 8.99
C ASP A 76 10.45 21.87 10.08
N ASN A 77 10.11 21.44 10.73
CA ASN A 77 10.49 21.11 11.80
C ASN A 77 11.24 21.73 12.45
N GLY A 78 11.11 22.48 12.14
CA GLY A 78 11.56 23.08 12.92
C GLY A 78 12.68 22.92 13.51
N TYR A 79 13.19 22.72 13.28
CA TYR A 79 14.22 22.79 13.91
C TYR A 79 15.06 22.77 13.12
#